data_e2167b7c3ffdd6985f434dc8b502723d
#
_entry.id   e2167b7c3ffdd6985f434dc8b502723d
#
_cell.length_a   1.000
_cell.length_b   1.000
_cell.length_c   1.000
_cell.angle_alpha   90.00
_cell.angle_beta   90.00
_cell.angle_gamma   90.00
#
_symmetry.space_group_name_H-M   'P 1'
#
loop_
_entity.id
_entity.type
_entity.pdbx_description
1 polymer ?
#
loop_
_entity_poly.entity_id
_entity_poly.type
_entity_poly.pdbx_seq_one_letter_code
_entity_poly.pdbx_strand_id
1 'polypeptide(L)'
;LIDKRKQWLGYLVSLIALAVVILTPAVYNDFYSTCYYNAYRIIKHTQVENLNYREFYSEKLFEEIKADIGYDGEYSAAYGMHPAVLSYNGIATLDGYLGFYPQEYKEEFGAMIAPATQKVEEWNTYFWDWGARAYLYSGSGENTWNAVRTMATADDRLYIDGDMFRR
;
A
#
# COMPACT_ATOMS: atom_id res chain seq x y z
N LEU A 1 31.80 -23.14 -12.04
CA LEU A 1 31.77 -24.60 -12.29
C LEU A 1 31.86 -25.30 -10.93
N ILE A 2 30.71 -25.73 -10.39
CA ILE A 2 30.67 -26.48 -9.13
C ILE A 2 31.21 -27.88 -9.39
N ASP A 3 32.23 -28.27 -8.62
CA ASP A 3 32.79 -29.63 -8.65
C ASP A 3 31.63 -30.66 -8.49
N LYS A 4 31.57 -31.64 -9.39
CA LYS A 4 30.54 -32.71 -9.39
C LYS A 4 30.40 -33.39 -8.02
N ARG A 5 31.50 -33.47 -7.26
CA ARG A 5 31.50 -34.03 -5.89
C ARG A 5 30.72 -33.17 -4.87
N LYS A 6 30.46 -31.90 -5.17
CA LYS A 6 29.78 -30.93 -4.27
C LYS A 6 28.40 -30.52 -4.76
N GLN A 7 27.88 -31.14 -5.84
CA GLN A 7 26.55 -30.81 -6.38
C GLN A 7 25.43 -30.99 -5.34
N TRP A 8 25.58 -31.94 -4.43
CA TRP A 8 24.61 -32.13 -3.36
C TRP A 8 24.46 -30.90 -2.44
N LEU A 9 25.53 -30.12 -2.26
CA LEU A 9 25.45 -28.85 -1.49
C LEU A 9 24.54 -27.83 -2.20
N GLY A 10 24.58 -27.78 -3.53
CA GLY A 10 23.67 -26.94 -4.30
C GLY A 10 22.21 -27.36 -4.10
N TYR A 11 21.92 -28.65 -4.16
CA TYR A 11 20.56 -29.15 -3.88
C TYR A 11 20.13 -28.88 -2.44
N LEU A 12 21.03 -29.03 -1.47
CA LEU A 12 20.73 -28.74 -0.07
C LEU A 12 20.39 -27.23 0.13
N VAL A 13 21.18 -26.34 -0.44
CA VAL A 13 20.92 -24.89 -0.37
C VAL A 13 19.58 -24.55 -1.04
N SER A 14 19.31 -25.12 -2.21
CA SER A 14 18.03 -24.90 -2.90
C SER A 14 16.85 -25.44 -2.09
N LEU A 15 16.99 -26.57 -1.45
CA LEU A 15 15.96 -27.15 -0.59
C LEU A 15 15.69 -26.28 0.64
N ILE A 16 16.77 -25.77 1.27
CA ILE A 16 16.65 -24.85 2.41
C ILE A 16 15.97 -23.56 1.98
N ALA A 17 16.37 -22.96 0.85
CA ALA A 17 15.75 -21.75 0.32
C ALA A 17 14.26 -21.96 0.04
N LEU A 18 13.91 -23.10 -0.59
CA LEU A 18 12.51 -23.45 -0.84
C LEU A 18 11.73 -23.62 0.47
N ALA A 19 12.31 -24.30 1.45
CA ALA A 19 11.69 -24.49 2.76
C ALA A 19 11.45 -23.14 3.47
N VAL A 20 12.40 -22.21 3.41
CA VAL A 20 12.25 -20.86 3.97
C VAL A 20 11.11 -20.14 3.29
N VAL A 21 11.02 -20.13 1.96
CA VAL A 21 9.92 -19.47 1.22
C VAL A 21 8.56 -20.07 1.58
N ILE A 22 8.48 -21.40 1.73
CA ILE A 22 7.23 -22.09 2.10
C ILE A 22 6.82 -21.77 3.55
N LEU A 23 7.76 -21.71 4.47
CA LEU A 23 7.49 -21.51 5.89
C LEU A 23 7.26 -20.04 6.28
N THR A 24 7.66 -19.09 5.42
CA THR A 24 7.53 -17.65 5.67
C THR A 24 6.77 -16.94 4.54
N PRO A 25 5.52 -17.33 4.25
CA PRO A 25 4.77 -16.85 3.08
C PRO A 25 4.53 -15.33 3.10
N ALA A 26 4.33 -14.76 4.28
CA ALA A 26 4.00 -13.34 4.44
C ALA A 26 5.16 -12.39 4.08
N VAL A 27 6.39 -12.90 4.01
CA VAL A 27 7.59 -12.06 3.84
C VAL A 27 8.14 -12.09 2.41
N TYR A 28 7.99 -13.22 1.70
CA TYR A 28 8.76 -13.45 0.48
C TYR A 28 7.96 -13.51 -0.81
N ASN A 29 6.65 -13.69 -0.76
CA ASN A 29 5.89 -13.88 -1.98
C ASN A 29 4.39 -13.61 -1.81
N ASP A 30 3.93 -12.51 -2.36
CA ASP A 30 2.51 -12.12 -2.31
C ASP A 30 1.59 -13.14 -2.97
N PHE A 31 2.03 -13.77 -4.07
CA PHE A 31 1.25 -14.81 -4.73
C PHE A 31 1.09 -16.04 -3.83
N TYR A 32 2.16 -16.49 -3.20
CA TYR A 32 2.11 -17.62 -2.27
C TYR A 32 1.25 -17.27 -1.05
N SER A 33 1.42 -16.08 -0.48
CA SER A 33 0.61 -15.58 0.63
C SER A 33 -0.88 -15.57 0.26
N THR A 34 -1.22 -15.04 -0.91
CA THR A 34 -2.59 -15.01 -1.43
C THR A 34 -3.16 -16.43 -1.59
N CYS A 35 -2.41 -17.35 -2.17
CA CYS A 35 -2.83 -18.76 -2.33
C CYS A 35 -3.04 -19.43 -0.97
N TYR A 36 -2.12 -19.23 -0.02
CA TYR A 36 -2.20 -19.80 1.32
C TYR A 36 -3.44 -19.31 2.08
N TYR A 37 -3.67 -17.99 2.11
CA TYR A 37 -4.81 -17.43 2.82
C TYR A 37 -6.14 -17.78 2.17
N ASN A 38 -6.21 -17.88 0.85
CA ASN A 38 -7.42 -18.34 0.18
C ASN A 38 -7.70 -19.83 0.45
N ALA A 39 -6.68 -20.68 0.42
CA ALA A 39 -6.82 -22.08 0.79
C ALA A 39 -7.26 -22.25 2.25
N TYR A 40 -6.65 -21.49 3.16
CA TYR A 40 -7.02 -21.48 4.58
C TYR A 40 -8.48 -21.05 4.77
N ARG A 41 -8.93 -20.00 4.09
CA ARG A 41 -10.32 -19.54 4.11
C ARG A 41 -11.29 -20.63 3.66
N ILE A 42 -10.97 -21.33 2.58
CA ILE A 42 -11.82 -22.39 2.04
C ILE A 42 -11.89 -23.59 3.00
N ILE A 43 -10.72 -24.03 3.52
CA ILE A 43 -10.64 -25.24 4.35
C ILE A 43 -11.22 -25.00 5.75
N LYS A 44 -10.97 -23.84 6.32
CA LYS A 44 -11.40 -23.50 7.69
C LYS A 44 -12.75 -22.78 7.75
N HIS A 45 -13.30 -22.41 6.60
CA HIS A 45 -14.54 -21.61 6.51
C HIS A 45 -14.48 -20.32 7.33
N THR A 46 -13.27 -19.73 7.48
CA THR A 46 -13.05 -18.51 8.22
C THR A 46 -12.66 -17.38 7.28
N GLN A 47 -13.08 -16.17 7.61
CA GLN A 47 -12.63 -14.98 6.89
C GLN A 47 -11.21 -14.63 7.38
N VAL A 48 -10.29 -14.35 6.44
CA VAL A 48 -8.95 -13.86 6.73
C VAL A 48 -8.90 -12.35 6.49
N GLU A 49 -8.04 -11.66 7.22
CA GLU A 49 -7.93 -10.20 7.11
C GLU A 49 -7.33 -9.75 5.78
N ASN A 50 -6.43 -10.55 5.22
CA ASN A 50 -5.77 -10.22 3.96
C ASN A 50 -6.76 -10.13 2.80
N LEU A 51 -6.69 -9.03 2.06
CA LEU A 51 -7.40 -8.86 0.81
C LEU A 51 -6.74 -9.70 -0.29
N ASN A 52 -7.53 -10.31 -1.17
CA ASN A 52 -7.01 -10.84 -2.42
C ASN A 52 -6.85 -9.70 -3.44
N TYR A 53 -6.19 -10.00 -4.56
CA TYR A 53 -5.92 -9.01 -5.60
C TYR A 53 -7.16 -8.26 -6.08
N ARG A 54 -8.24 -8.98 -6.36
CA ARG A 54 -9.50 -8.40 -6.84
C ARG A 54 -10.16 -7.49 -5.81
N GLU A 55 -10.10 -7.87 -4.54
CA GLU A 55 -10.64 -7.08 -3.44
C GLU A 55 -9.79 -5.83 -3.20
N PHE A 56 -8.47 -5.96 -3.28
CA PHE A 56 -7.56 -4.83 -3.08
C PHE A 56 -7.76 -3.76 -4.15
N TYR A 57 -7.82 -4.13 -5.42
CA TYR A 57 -7.94 -3.16 -6.50
C TYR A 57 -9.38 -2.75 -6.84
N SER A 58 -10.38 -3.58 -6.50
CA SER A 58 -11.83 -3.27 -6.61
C SER A 58 -12.23 -2.64 -7.95
N GLU A 59 -11.72 -3.16 -9.07
CA GLU A 59 -11.87 -2.60 -10.42
C GLU A 59 -13.29 -2.15 -10.75
N LYS A 60 -14.28 -3.02 -10.52
CA LYS A 60 -15.69 -2.72 -10.83
C LYS A 60 -16.22 -1.51 -10.06
N LEU A 61 -15.85 -1.41 -8.78
CA LEU A 61 -16.23 -0.28 -7.94
C LEU A 61 -15.66 1.03 -8.50
N PHE A 62 -14.39 1.01 -8.90
CA PHE A 62 -13.74 2.21 -9.45
C PHE A 62 -14.22 2.55 -10.86
N GLU A 63 -14.66 1.58 -11.66
CA GLU A 63 -15.36 1.84 -12.93
C GLU A 63 -16.68 2.58 -12.68
N GLU A 64 -17.48 2.12 -11.71
CA GLU A 64 -18.73 2.77 -11.30
C GLU A 64 -18.46 4.19 -10.75
N ILE A 65 -17.50 4.35 -9.84
CA ILE A 65 -17.12 5.66 -9.30
C ILE A 65 -16.72 6.64 -10.41
N LYS A 66 -15.84 6.23 -11.33
CA LYS A 66 -15.42 7.09 -12.45
C LYS A 66 -16.59 7.53 -13.32
N ALA A 67 -17.52 6.63 -13.55
CA ALA A 67 -18.72 6.94 -14.33
C ALA A 67 -19.65 7.92 -13.59
N ASP A 68 -19.86 7.69 -12.30
CA ASP A 68 -20.76 8.51 -11.47
C ASP A 68 -20.27 9.94 -11.30
N ILE A 69 -18.94 10.13 -11.12
CA ILE A 69 -18.35 11.47 -10.96
C ILE A 69 -18.01 12.14 -12.29
N GLY A 70 -18.12 11.42 -13.42
CA GLY A 70 -17.72 11.93 -14.73
C GLY A 70 -16.20 12.19 -14.81
N TYR A 71 -15.39 11.29 -14.25
CA TYR A 71 -13.93 11.45 -14.17
C TYR A 71 -13.29 11.73 -15.52
N ASP A 72 -12.56 12.83 -15.65
CA ASP A 72 -11.89 13.31 -16.88
C ASP A 72 -10.39 13.58 -16.69
N GLY A 73 -9.76 12.86 -15.78
CA GLY A 73 -8.30 12.88 -15.60
C GLY A 73 -7.81 13.82 -14.50
N GLU A 74 -8.68 14.32 -13.64
CA GLU A 74 -8.30 15.15 -12.51
C GLU A 74 -7.42 14.39 -11.52
N TYR A 75 -6.48 15.11 -10.90
CA TYR A 75 -5.66 14.54 -9.84
C TYR A 75 -6.49 14.30 -8.59
N SER A 76 -6.24 13.13 -7.99
CA SER A 76 -6.88 12.66 -6.77
C SER A 76 -5.82 12.33 -5.73
N ALA A 77 -6.24 12.01 -4.52
CA ALA A 77 -5.36 11.45 -3.50
C ALA A 77 -6.12 10.39 -2.69
N ALA A 78 -5.44 9.34 -2.27
CA ALA A 78 -6.03 8.23 -1.54
C ALA A 78 -6.02 8.47 -0.03
N TYR A 79 -7.16 8.32 0.62
CA TYR A 79 -7.25 8.29 2.07
C TYR A 79 -7.98 7.03 2.53
N GLY A 80 -7.41 6.31 3.49
CA GLY A 80 -7.98 5.04 3.95
C GLY A 80 -7.73 3.85 3.03
N MET A 81 -6.91 4.01 1.99
CA MET A 81 -6.50 2.96 1.07
C MET A 81 -5.11 3.24 0.49
N HIS A 82 -4.50 2.21 -0.09
CA HIS A 82 -3.20 2.38 -0.72
C HIS A 82 -3.32 3.14 -2.06
N PRO A 83 -2.49 4.18 -2.33
CA PRO A 83 -2.56 4.98 -3.56
C PRO A 83 -2.45 4.18 -4.86
N ALA A 84 -1.76 3.04 -4.84
CA ALA A 84 -1.67 2.13 -6.00
C ALA A 84 -3.05 1.67 -6.51
N VAL A 85 -4.09 1.71 -5.67
CA VAL A 85 -5.46 1.37 -6.07
C VAL A 85 -5.99 2.39 -7.08
N LEU A 86 -5.74 3.69 -6.86
CA LEU A 86 -6.11 4.75 -7.80
C LEU A 86 -5.36 4.59 -9.13
N SER A 87 -4.03 4.50 -9.07
CA SER A 87 -3.19 4.35 -10.25
C SER A 87 -3.54 3.11 -11.07
N TYR A 88 -3.82 1.98 -10.42
CA TYR A 88 -4.23 0.74 -11.07
C TYR A 88 -5.55 0.91 -11.83
N ASN A 89 -6.48 1.68 -11.27
CA ASN A 89 -7.78 1.96 -11.88
C ASN A 89 -7.76 3.13 -12.87
N GLY A 90 -6.58 3.62 -13.25
CA GLY A 90 -6.42 4.70 -14.22
C GLY A 90 -6.84 6.07 -13.70
N ILE A 91 -6.81 6.27 -12.39
CA ILE A 91 -7.06 7.56 -11.74
C ILE A 91 -5.70 8.22 -11.45
N ALA A 92 -5.49 9.43 -11.95
CA ALA A 92 -4.30 10.20 -11.66
C ALA A 92 -4.23 10.52 -10.16
N THR A 93 -3.07 10.28 -9.54
CA THR A 93 -2.93 10.51 -8.10
C THR A 93 -1.71 11.35 -7.77
N LEU A 94 -1.86 12.23 -6.78
CA LEU A 94 -0.76 13.03 -6.22
C LEU A 94 0.07 12.23 -5.23
N ASP A 95 -0.47 11.20 -4.64
CA ASP A 95 0.17 10.44 -3.59
C ASP A 95 0.72 9.10 -4.08
N GLY A 96 1.64 8.52 -3.31
CA GLY A 96 2.22 7.23 -3.63
C GLY A 96 3.53 6.93 -2.94
N TYR A 97 4.03 5.71 -3.14
CA TYR A 97 5.39 5.35 -2.83
C TYR A 97 6.27 5.65 -4.04
N LEU A 98 6.84 6.85 -4.06
CA LEU A 98 7.64 7.35 -5.16
C LEU A 98 9.12 7.07 -4.89
N GLY A 99 9.84 6.50 -5.85
CA GLY A 99 11.27 6.22 -5.71
C GLY A 99 12.10 7.48 -5.54
N PHE A 100 11.71 8.54 -6.24
CA PHE A 100 12.26 9.90 -6.12
C PHE A 100 11.26 10.88 -6.74
N TYR A 101 11.31 12.13 -6.29
CA TYR A 101 10.52 13.25 -6.82
C TYR A 101 11.26 14.56 -6.56
N PRO A 102 10.91 15.66 -7.29
CA PRO A 102 11.51 16.97 -7.05
C PRO A 102 11.33 17.44 -5.61
N GLN A 103 12.31 18.14 -5.09
CA GLN A 103 12.26 18.70 -3.73
C GLN A 103 11.09 19.68 -3.56
N GLU A 104 10.82 20.47 -4.59
CA GLU A 104 9.66 21.37 -4.64
C GLU A 104 8.34 20.63 -4.43
N TYR A 105 8.17 19.50 -5.13
CA TYR A 105 7.00 18.65 -4.91
C TYR A 105 6.88 18.15 -3.46
N LYS A 106 8.00 17.74 -2.86
CA LYS A 106 8.02 17.31 -1.46
C LYS A 106 7.57 18.42 -0.51
N GLU A 107 8.05 19.64 -0.75
CA GLU A 107 7.72 20.80 0.07
C GLU A 107 6.25 21.20 -0.06
N GLU A 108 5.71 21.21 -1.28
CA GLU A 108 4.29 21.49 -1.55
C GLU A 108 3.37 20.41 -0.98
N PHE A 109 3.70 19.15 -1.21
CA PHE A 109 2.96 18.03 -0.64
C PHE A 109 3.03 18.03 0.89
N GLY A 110 4.22 18.32 1.44
CA GLY A 110 4.44 18.47 2.88
C GLY A 110 3.61 19.61 3.49
N ALA A 111 3.47 20.73 2.81
CA ALA A 111 2.60 21.83 3.23
C ALA A 111 1.11 21.41 3.21
N MET A 112 0.69 20.66 2.20
CA MET A 112 -0.67 20.13 2.11
C MET A 112 -1.02 19.19 3.26
N ILE A 113 -0.10 18.28 3.65
CA ILE A 113 -0.32 17.31 4.74
C ILE A 113 0.08 17.82 6.12
N ALA A 114 0.57 19.07 6.24
CA ALA A 114 1.03 19.66 7.50
C ALA A 114 0.02 19.55 8.66
N PRO A 115 -1.31 19.69 8.45
CA PRO A 115 -2.28 19.50 9.53
C PRO A 115 -2.22 18.11 10.21
N ALA A 116 -1.86 17.06 9.48
CA ALA A 116 -1.69 15.72 10.05
C ALA A 116 -0.29 15.56 10.66
N THR A 117 0.77 15.94 9.93
CA THR A 117 2.16 15.73 10.38
C THR A 117 2.54 16.58 11.57
N GLN A 118 1.96 17.77 11.72
CA GLN A 118 2.14 18.61 12.92
C GLN A 118 1.42 18.05 14.16
N LYS A 119 0.38 17.27 13.95
CA LYS A 119 -0.38 16.65 15.04
C LYS A 119 0.25 15.34 15.51
N VAL A 120 0.89 14.59 14.62
CA VAL A 120 1.48 13.28 14.87
C VAL A 120 2.95 13.29 14.46
N GLU A 121 3.85 13.33 15.42
CA GLU A 121 5.31 13.42 15.21
C GLU A 121 5.87 12.24 14.39
N GLU A 122 5.30 11.07 14.56
CA GLU A 122 5.70 9.89 13.78
C GLU A 122 5.47 10.09 12.28
N TRP A 123 4.38 10.74 11.89
CA TRP A 123 4.12 11.08 10.47
C TRP A 123 5.05 12.15 9.95
N ASN A 124 5.40 13.13 10.78
CA ASN A 124 6.37 14.16 10.43
C ASN A 124 7.72 13.54 10.09
N THR A 125 8.27 12.72 11.00
CA THR A 125 9.52 11.97 10.80
C THR A 125 9.42 11.03 9.60
N TYR A 126 8.31 10.29 9.48
CA TYR A 126 8.12 9.34 8.40
C TYR A 126 8.09 9.98 7.02
N PHE A 127 7.50 11.15 6.88
CA PHE A 127 7.46 11.89 5.62
C PHE A 127 8.78 12.60 5.31
N TRP A 128 9.33 13.34 6.27
CA TRP A 128 10.49 14.19 6.01
C TRP A 128 11.80 13.43 5.93
N ASP A 129 12.01 12.42 6.78
CA ASP A 129 13.28 11.70 6.85
C ASP A 129 13.39 10.57 5.81
N TRP A 130 12.28 10.01 5.36
CA TRP A 130 12.27 8.86 4.46
C TRP A 130 12.03 9.18 2.97
N GLY A 131 11.86 10.35 2.57
CA GLY A 131 11.97 10.87 1.20
C GLY A 131 11.08 10.29 0.08
N ALA A 132 10.39 9.16 0.24
CA ALA A 132 9.70 8.48 -0.87
C ALA A 132 8.19 8.25 -0.64
N ARG A 133 7.64 8.80 0.44
CA ARG A 133 6.32 8.40 0.95
C ARG A 133 5.35 9.57 1.02
N ALA A 134 4.81 9.91 -0.13
CA ALA A 134 3.77 10.91 -0.23
C ALA A 134 2.41 10.25 0.03
N TYR A 135 1.94 10.25 1.27
CA TYR A 135 0.65 9.70 1.68
C TYR A 135 -0.21 10.75 2.38
N LEU A 136 -1.53 10.56 2.34
CA LEU A 136 -2.42 11.28 3.24
C LEU A 136 -2.43 10.58 4.61
N TYR A 137 -1.99 11.27 5.62
CA TYR A 137 -1.85 10.75 6.98
C TYR A 137 -3.08 11.02 7.84
N SER A 138 -3.37 10.09 8.77
CA SER A 138 -4.43 10.28 9.76
C SER A 138 -4.01 11.28 10.84
N GLY A 139 -4.99 11.91 11.46
CA GLY A 139 -4.75 12.74 12.63
C GLY A 139 -4.65 11.99 13.95
N SER A 140 -4.85 10.66 13.94
CA SER A 140 -4.80 9.77 15.10
C SER A 140 -3.48 8.99 15.22
N GLY A 141 -2.63 9.00 14.19
CA GLY A 141 -1.43 8.17 14.12
C GLY A 141 -1.69 6.77 13.56
N GLU A 142 -2.91 6.45 13.18
CA GLU A 142 -3.25 5.18 12.55
C GLU A 142 -2.76 5.13 11.10
N ASN A 143 -2.24 3.95 10.72
CA ASN A 143 -1.84 3.70 9.35
C ASN A 143 -3.08 3.45 8.48
N THR A 144 -3.33 4.33 7.51
CA THR A 144 -4.52 4.30 6.67
C THR A 144 -4.31 3.63 5.30
N TRP A 145 -3.06 3.34 4.91
CA TRP A 145 -2.75 2.77 3.59
C TRP A 145 -2.56 1.25 3.57
N ASN A 146 -2.50 0.60 4.73
CA ASN A 146 -2.46 -0.85 4.84
C ASN A 146 -3.88 -1.41 4.88
N ALA A 147 -4.44 -1.69 3.70
CA ALA A 147 -5.81 -2.19 3.61
C ALA A 147 -5.93 -3.65 4.06
N VAL A 148 -6.75 -3.88 5.08
CA VAL A 148 -7.21 -5.19 5.53
C VAL A 148 -8.75 -5.17 5.66
N ARG A 149 -9.40 -6.34 5.66
CA ARG A 149 -10.87 -6.42 5.68
C ARG A 149 -11.51 -5.78 6.91
N THR A 150 -10.80 -5.81 8.03
CA THR A 150 -11.30 -5.31 9.33
C THR A 150 -10.80 -3.90 9.63
N MET A 151 -10.09 -3.27 8.69
CA MET A 151 -9.59 -1.94 8.89
C MET A 151 -10.75 -0.95 9.00
N ALA A 152 -10.82 -0.29 10.13
CA ALA A 152 -11.67 0.87 10.36
C ALA A 152 -10.79 2.02 10.82
N THR A 153 -10.74 3.10 10.05
CA THR A 153 -10.07 4.32 10.47
C THR A 153 -11.02 5.10 11.35
N ALA A 154 -10.59 5.43 12.56
CA ALA A 154 -11.41 6.18 13.52
C ALA A 154 -11.44 7.69 13.24
N ASP A 155 -10.70 8.19 12.25
CA ASP A 155 -10.69 9.60 11.89
C ASP A 155 -11.98 10.00 11.16
N ASP A 156 -12.69 10.94 11.72
CA ASP A 156 -13.93 11.50 11.20
C ASP A 156 -13.72 12.64 10.18
N ARG A 157 -12.47 13.04 9.98
CA ARG A 157 -12.10 14.12 9.06
C ARG A 157 -10.74 13.91 8.42
N LEU A 158 -10.57 14.52 7.25
CA LEU A 158 -9.31 14.58 6.54
C LEU A 158 -8.46 15.73 7.07
N TYR A 159 -7.22 15.44 7.45
CA TYR A 159 -6.25 16.42 8.00
C TYR A 159 -5.32 16.92 6.89
N ILE A 160 -5.84 17.73 6.00
CA ILE A 160 -5.07 18.37 4.92
C ILE A 160 -5.37 19.87 4.85
N ASP A 161 -4.47 20.63 4.24
CA ASP A 161 -4.74 21.98 3.78
C ASP A 161 -5.47 21.91 2.43
N GLY A 162 -6.77 22.22 2.44
CA GLY A 162 -7.62 22.12 1.26
C GLY A 162 -7.31 23.20 0.20
N ASP A 163 -6.69 24.30 0.57
CA ASP A 163 -6.30 25.34 -0.39
C ASP A 163 -5.03 24.94 -1.14
N MET A 164 -4.12 24.26 -0.46
CA MET A 164 -2.95 23.64 -1.09
C MET A 164 -3.36 22.51 -2.03
N PHE A 165 -4.36 21.71 -1.66
CA PHE A 165 -4.84 20.60 -2.50
C PHE A 165 -5.50 21.07 -3.82
N ARG A 166 -6.06 22.28 -3.85
CA ARG A 166 -6.74 22.85 -5.04
C ARG A 166 -5.81 23.57 -6.00
N ARG A 167 -4.56 23.74 -5.68
CA ARG A 167 -3.54 24.38 -6.52
C ARG A 167 -2.94 23.41 -7.51
#